data_a77f2cfa41d12313ce7c85d76ae51adb
#
_entry.id   a77f2cfa41d12313ce7c85d76ae51adb
#
_cell.length_a   1.000
_cell.length_b   1.000
_cell.length_c   1.000
_cell.angle_alpha   90.00
_cell.angle_beta   90.00
_cell.angle_gamma   90.00
#
_symmetry.space_group_name_H-M   'P 1'
#
loop_
_entity.id
_entity.type
_entity.pdbx_description
1 polymer ?
#
loop_
_entity_poly.entity_id
_entity_poly.type
_entity_poly.pdbx_seq_one_letter_code
_entity_poly.pdbx_strand_id
1 'polypeptide(L)'
;ETFLADLLRAEPTLFISVPRLWVQFQTGVHKKMPPNKLNLLLKIPVLGKRVARKVRKGLGLDSCRLVGSGTAPISPLTLRWYENIGVHISEGWGMTETTGMSCTNLPFRSQCLGTIGAPLPGTEMKLSEAGEVLIRSPGLFTEYYKQPELTAEVFTADGFFHTGDKGEWQEDIQAFRITGRVKDLFKSAKGKYVAPVPIEGKLAGNPLIEQVCVMGAGLRAPVAVVVPPAAASEESREAIDSSLETTLREVNGMLESHERLSTVFVVEDPWTIENGLLTPTMKIKRDQLEARYDELIRQ
;
A
#
# COMPACT_ATOMS: atom_id res chain seq x y z
N GLU A 1 -17.78 -5.49 14.42
CA GLU A 1 -18.32 -6.87 14.39
C GLU A 1 -19.37 -7.05 13.29
N THR A 2 -20.16 -6.02 12.92
CA THR A 2 -21.29 -6.13 11.96
C THR A 2 -20.90 -5.79 10.52
N PHE A 3 -19.73 -5.22 10.27
CA PHE A 3 -19.34 -4.61 8.99
C PHE A 3 -19.61 -5.53 7.77
N LEU A 4 -19.18 -6.80 7.80
CA LEU A 4 -19.39 -7.71 6.68
C LEU A 4 -20.88 -8.03 6.48
N ALA A 5 -21.63 -8.19 7.59
CA ALA A 5 -23.08 -8.42 7.52
C ALA A 5 -23.81 -7.21 6.92
N ASP A 6 -23.39 -6.00 7.29
CA ASP A 6 -23.95 -4.77 6.75
C ASP A 6 -23.60 -4.60 5.27
N LEU A 7 -22.37 -4.93 4.87
CA LEU A 7 -21.93 -4.90 3.47
C LEU A 7 -22.74 -5.88 2.61
N LEU A 8 -22.94 -7.10 3.12
CA LEU A 8 -23.76 -8.13 2.47
C LEU A 8 -25.23 -7.67 2.31
N ARG A 9 -25.77 -6.96 3.29
CA ARG A 9 -27.13 -6.40 3.23
C ARG A 9 -27.24 -5.22 2.28
N ALA A 10 -26.21 -4.35 2.24
CA ALA A 10 -26.20 -3.14 1.44
C ALA A 10 -26.07 -3.41 -0.07
N GLU A 11 -25.38 -4.49 -0.45
CA GLU A 11 -25.07 -4.81 -1.86
C GLU A 11 -24.65 -3.58 -2.68
N PRO A 12 -23.59 -2.85 -2.28
CA PRO A 12 -23.25 -1.56 -2.85
C PRO A 12 -22.90 -1.66 -4.33
N THR A 13 -23.21 -0.62 -5.09
CA THR A 13 -22.78 -0.47 -6.48
C THR A 13 -21.45 0.26 -6.62
N LEU A 14 -21.06 1.00 -5.58
CA LEU A 14 -19.78 1.66 -5.43
C LEU A 14 -19.20 1.29 -4.07
N PHE A 15 -17.94 0.81 -4.06
CA PHE A 15 -17.26 0.48 -2.81
C PHE A 15 -15.79 0.91 -2.87
N ILE A 16 -15.41 1.83 -1.98
CA ILE A 16 -14.04 2.31 -1.84
C ILE A 16 -13.58 2.00 -0.42
N SER A 17 -12.37 1.47 -0.30
CA SER A 17 -11.83 1.12 1.00
C SER A 17 -10.30 1.25 1.05
N VAL A 18 -9.77 1.01 2.24
CA VAL A 18 -8.32 1.04 2.50
C VAL A 18 -7.69 -0.33 2.21
N PRO A 19 -6.39 -0.39 1.89
CA PRO A 19 -5.68 -1.64 1.56
C PRO A 19 -5.84 -2.75 2.60
N ARG A 20 -5.81 -2.39 3.89
CA ARG A 20 -5.95 -3.36 4.99
C ARG A 20 -7.25 -4.15 4.91
N LEU A 21 -8.37 -3.52 4.59
CA LEU A 21 -9.65 -4.22 4.46
C LEU A 21 -9.65 -5.19 3.28
N TRP A 22 -9.05 -4.79 2.17
CA TRP A 22 -8.89 -5.66 1.00
C TRP A 22 -8.08 -6.92 1.34
N VAL A 23 -6.97 -6.77 2.06
CA VAL A 23 -6.15 -7.91 2.52
C VAL A 23 -6.93 -8.79 3.48
N GLN A 24 -7.69 -8.22 4.44
CA GLN A 24 -8.52 -8.99 5.37
C GLN A 24 -9.60 -9.81 4.65
N PHE A 25 -10.26 -9.25 3.65
CA PHE A 25 -11.22 -9.98 2.83
C PHE A 25 -10.58 -11.14 2.08
N GLN A 26 -9.43 -10.90 1.44
CA GLN A 26 -8.66 -11.95 0.75
C GLN A 26 -8.29 -13.08 1.72
N THR A 27 -7.74 -12.75 2.88
CA THR A 27 -7.39 -13.70 3.94
C THR A 27 -8.60 -14.50 4.42
N GLY A 28 -9.75 -13.83 4.61
CA GLY A 28 -11.00 -14.48 4.98
C GLY A 28 -11.50 -15.48 3.94
N VAL A 29 -11.29 -15.21 2.65
CA VAL A 29 -11.58 -16.17 1.57
C VAL A 29 -10.59 -17.33 1.59
N HIS A 30 -9.30 -17.06 1.77
CA HIS A 30 -8.26 -18.09 1.80
C HIS A 30 -8.42 -19.06 2.97
N LYS A 31 -8.89 -18.61 4.14
CA LYS A 31 -9.25 -19.48 5.27
C LYS A 31 -10.36 -20.49 4.92
N LYS A 32 -11.33 -20.09 4.09
CA LYS A 32 -12.43 -20.97 3.65
C LYS A 32 -12.06 -21.81 2.44
N MET A 33 -11.17 -21.34 1.58
CA MET A 33 -10.73 -22.00 0.35
C MET A 33 -9.25 -21.71 0.11
N PRO A 34 -8.35 -22.69 0.29
CA PRO A 34 -6.91 -22.51 0.09
C PRO A 34 -6.58 -21.93 -1.29
N PRO A 35 -5.56 -21.05 -1.41
CA PRO A 35 -5.22 -20.34 -2.65
C PRO A 35 -5.03 -21.27 -3.84
N ASN A 36 -4.31 -22.38 -3.67
CA ASN A 36 -4.04 -23.36 -4.74
C ASN A 36 -5.34 -23.95 -5.31
N LYS A 37 -6.30 -24.30 -4.43
CA LYS A 37 -7.60 -24.84 -4.82
C LYS A 37 -8.44 -23.79 -5.54
N LEU A 38 -8.47 -22.55 -5.01
CA LEU A 38 -9.20 -21.46 -5.63
C LEU A 38 -8.64 -21.15 -7.03
N ASN A 39 -7.32 -21.00 -7.14
CA ASN A 39 -6.66 -20.71 -8.41
C ASN A 39 -6.90 -21.80 -9.46
N LEU A 40 -6.91 -23.08 -9.06
CA LEU A 40 -7.23 -24.19 -9.95
C LEU A 40 -8.68 -24.09 -10.45
N LEU A 41 -9.63 -23.86 -9.55
CA LEU A 41 -11.05 -23.75 -9.89
C LEU A 41 -11.34 -22.56 -10.82
N LEU A 42 -10.68 -21.42 -10.58
CA LEU A 42 -10.85 -20.20 -11.41
C LEU A 42 -10.40 -20.42 -12.87
N LYS A 43 -9.46 -21.34 -13.13
CA LYS A 43 -8.97 -21.67 -14.48
C LYS A 43 -9.96 -22.51 -15.30
N ILE A 44 -10.94 -23.15 -14.66
CA ILE A 44 -11.90 -24.01 -15.35
C ILE A 44 -13.01 -23.16 -15.98
N PRO A 45 -13.21 -23.21 -17.30
CA PRO A 45 -14.27 -22.46 -17.96
C PRO A 45 -15.65 -22.75 -17.33
N VAL A 46 -16.53 -21.74 -17.28
CA VAL A 46 -17.88 -21.79 -16.67
C VAL A 46 -17.85 -21.97 -15.15
N LEU A 47 -17.16 -23.01 -14.64
CA LEU A 47 -17.02 -23.24 -13.19
C LEU A 47 -16.28 -22.08 -12.50
N GLY A 48 -15.21 -21.59 -13.10
CA GLY A 48 -14.45 -20.46 -12.58
C GLY A 48 -15.31 -19.20 -12.44
N LYS A 49 -16.14 -18.90 -13.44
CA LYS A 49 -17.09 -17.78 -13.35
C LYS A 49 -18.10 -17.93 -12.21
N ARG A 50 -18.59 -19.17 -11.97
CA ARG A 50 -19.51 -19.46 -10.86
C ARG A 50 -18.81 -19.34 -9.50
N VAL A 51 -17.59 -19.85 -9.40
CA VAL A 51 -16.76 -19.75 -8.17
C VAL A 51 -16.43 -18.28 -7.88
N ALA A 52 -15.96 -17.52 -8.86
CA ALA A 52 -15.68 -16.08 -8.74
C ALA A 52 -16.93 -15.33 -8.25
N ARG A 53 -18.09 -15.57 -8.85
CA ARG A 53 -19.35 -14.94 -8.43
C ARG A 53 -19.73 -15.31 -6.99
N LYS A 54 -19.54 -16.60 -6.60
CA LYS A 54 -19.81 -17.03 -5.24
C LYS A 54 -18.92 -16.30 -4.22
N VAL A 55 -17.63 -16.08 -4.56
CA VAL A 55 -16.71 -15.32 -3.73
C VAL A 55 -17.17 -13.86 -3.64
N ARG A 56 -17.47 -13.18 -4.77
CA ARG A 56 -17.96 -11.79 -4.78
C ARG A 56 -19.23 -11.63 -3.95
N LYS A 57 -20.20 -12.54 -4.10
CA LYS A 57 -21.42 -12.54 -3.28
C LYS A 57 -21.11 -12.69 -1.79
N GLY A 58 -20.20 -13.59 -1.43
CA GLY A 58 -19.79 -13.80 -0.03
C GLY A 58 -19.03 -12.60 0.56
N LEU A 59 -18.52 -11.70 -0.26
CA LEU A 59 -17.89 -10.44 0.13
C LEU A 59 -18.84 -9.23 0.03
N GLY A 60 -20.08 -9.40 -0.45
CA GLY A 60 -21.02 -8.29 -0.68
C GLY A 60 -20.65 -7.40 -1.89
N LEU A 61 -19.81 -7.89 -2.80
CA LEU A 61 -19.26 -7.10 -3.90
C LEU A 61 -19.82 -7.47 -5.30
N ASP A 62 -20.78 -8.41 -5.40
CA ASP A 62 -21.27 -8.88 -6.71
C ASP A 62 -22.05 -7.81 -7.49
N SER A 63 -22.61 -6.83 -6.78
CA SER A 63 -23.33 -5.68 -7.37
C SER A 63 -22.45 -4.47 -7.66
N CYS A 64 -21.18 -4.50 -7.20
CA CYS A 64 -20.27 -3.37 -7.38
C CYS A 64 -19.90 -3.16 -8.84
N ARG A 65 -20.07 -1.92 -9.30
CA ARG A 65 -19.67 -1.44 -10.63
C ARG A 65 -18.37 -0.65 -10.59
N LEU A 66 -18.14 0.04 -9.48
CA LEU A 66 -16.94 0.80 -9.23
C LEU A 66 -16.37 0.38 -7.87
N VAL A 67 -15.11 -0.04 -7.89
CA VAL A 67 -14.38 -0.50 -6.71
C VAL A 67 -13.06 0.23 -6.65
N GLY A 68 -12.73 0.79 -5.50
CA GLY A 68 -11.52 1.59 -5.35
C GLY A 68 -10.72 1.26 -4.09
N SER A 69 -9.43 1.55 -4.16
CA SER A 69 -8.50 1.56 -3.02
C SER A 69 -7.72 2.86 -3.02
N GLY A 70 -7.47 3.40 -1.84
CA GLY A 70 -6.70 4.65 -1.67
C GLY A 70 -6.10 4.76 -0.29
N THR A 71 -5.55 5.92 0.02
CA THR A 71 -4.91 6.32 1.28
C THR A 71 -3.56 5.67 1.60
N ALA A 72 -3.26 4.50 1.04
CA ALA A 72 -1.97 3.81 1.17
C ALA A 72 -1.76 2.87 -0.03
N PRO A 73 -0.53 2.46 -0.33
CA PRO A 73 -0.26 1.48 -1.37
C PRO A 73 -0.91 0.12 -1.06
N ILE A 74 -1.37 -0.57 -2.11
CA ILE A 74 -1.86 -1.94 -2.03
C ILE A 74 -0.96 -2.84 -2.89
N SER A 75 -0.70 -4.07 -2.43
CA SER A 75 0.14 -5.00 -3.16
C SER A 75 -0.45 -5.31 -4.56
N PRO A 76 0.33 -5.22 -5.64
CA PRO A 76 -0.11 -5.65 -6.96
C PRO A 76 -0.58 -7.11 -7.01
N LEU A 77 -0.03 -7.98 -6.15
CA LEU A 77 -0.48 -9.38 -6.03
C LEU A 77 -1.90 -9.47 -5.48
N THR A 78 -2.23 -8.65 -4.48
CA THR A 78 -3.60 -8.54 -3.94
C THR A 78 -4.55 -8.01 -5.01
N LEU A 79 -4.19 -6.95 -5.72
CA LEU A 79 -4.99 -6.40 -6.81
C LEU A 79 -5.25 -7.43 -7.92
N ARG A 80 -4.21 -8.18 -8.32
CA ARG A 80 -4.32 -9.26 -9.31
C ARG A 80 -5.23 -10.39 -8.84
N TRP A 81 -5.19 -10.71 -7.55
CA TRP A 81 -6.10 -11.70 -6.98
C TRP A 81 -7.56 -11.26 -7.11
N TYR A 82 -7.86 -9.99 -6.81
CA TYR A 82 -9.21 -9.43 -6.99
C TYR A 82 -9.64 -9.41 -8.46
N GLU A 83 -8.76 -9.03 -9.35
CA GLU A 83 -9.01 -9.06 -10.79
C GLU A 83 -9.40 -10.48 -11.25
N ASN A 84 -8.70 -11.52 -10.75
CA ASN A 84 -8.99 -12.92 -11.09
C ASN A 84 -10.39 -13.38 -10.68
N ILE A 85 -10.96 -12.78 -9.64
CA ILE A 85 -12.36 -13.03 -9.25
C ILE A 85 -13.34 -12.02 -9.85
N GLY A 86 -12.88 -11.14 -10.75
CA GLY A 86 -13.70 -10.16 -11.44
C GLY A 86 -14.06 -8.92 -10.61
N VAL A 87 -13.24 -8.58 -9.62
CA VAL A 87 -13.32 -7.31 -8.87
C VAL A 87 -12.15 -6.43 -9.32
N HIS A 88 -12.47 -5.36 -10.04
CA HIS A 88 -11.50 -4.45 -10.64
C HIS A 88 -11.26 -3.27 -9.68
N ILE A 89 -10.29 -3.39 -8.80
CA ILE A 89 -9.95 -2.33 -7.85
C ILE A 89 -9.13 -1.27 -8.56
N SER A 90 -9.72 -0.08 -8.72
CA SER A 90 -9.01 1.10 -9.20
C SER A 90 -8.27 1.77 -8.05
N GLU A 91 -6.95 1.89 -8.17
CA GLU A 91 -6.18 2.66 -7.21
C GLU A 91 -6.38 4.15 -7.47
N GLY A 92 -6.55 4.91 -6.39
CA GLY A 92 -6.68 6.36 -6.42
C GLY A 92 -5.68 7.01 -5.48
N TRP A 93 -5.11 8.13 -5.92
CA TRP A 93 -4.17 8.92 -5.16
C TRP A 93 -4.66 10.37 -5.04
N GLY A 94 -4.41 10.94 -3.90
CA GLY A 94 -4.68 12.32 -3.57
C GLY A 94 -4.54 12.55 -2.07
N MET A 95 -4.78 13.76 -1.65
CA MET A 95 -4.61 14.20 -0.28
C MET A 95 -5.62 15.29 0.06
N THR A 96 -5.67 15.72 1.31
CA THR A 96 -6.60 16.77 1.75
C THR A 96 -6.35 18.07 0.98
N GLU A 97 -5.09 18.40 0.75
CA GLU A 97 -4.64 19.59 0.04
C GLU A 97 -5.06 19.60 -1.44
N THR A 98 -5.38 18.45 -2.01
CA THR A 98 -5.88 18.30 -3.38
C THR A 98 -7.38 18.01 -3.45
N THR A 99 -8.11 18.23 -2.37
CA THR A 99 -9.57 17.97 -2.25
C THR A 99 -9.91 16.49 -2.53
N GLY A 100 -9.03 15.58 -2.15
CA GLY A 100 -9.23 14.15 -2.31
C GLY A 100 -8.50 13.57 -3.52
N MET A 101 -9.22 12.86 -4.39
CA MET A 101 -8.62 12.11 -5.48
C MET A 101 -8.18 13.02 -6.64
N SER A 102 -6.92 12.91 -7.03
CA SER A 102 -6.31 13.70 -8.12
C SER A 102 -5.82 12.83 -9.28
N CYS A 103 -5.56 11.55 -9.01
CA CYS A 103 -5.05 10.60 -9.97
C CYS A 103 -5.67 9.23 -9.70
N THR A 104 -6.01 8.47 -10.75
CA THR A 104 -6.65 7.17 -10.58
C THR A 104 -6.48 6.26 -11.80
N ASN A 105 -6.51 4.95 -11.55
CA ASN A 105 -6.62 3.92 -12.58
C ASN A 105 -8.10 3.70 -12.99
N LEU A 106 -8.76 4.76 -13.44
CA LEU A 106 -10.14 4.70 -13.89
C LEU A 106 -10.28 5.41 -15.26
N PRO A 107 -10.85 4.77 -16.32
CA PRO A 107 -11.35 3.38 -16.31
C PRO A 107 -10.25 2.36 -16.00
N PHE A 108 -10.64 1.26 -15.38
CA PHE A 108 -9.69 0.24 -14.93
C PHE A 108 -8.86 -0.34 -16.09
N ARG A 109 -7.53 -0.36 -15.90
CA ARG A 109 -6.54 -0.93 -16.83
C ARG A 109 -5.66 -1.92 -16.07
N SER A 110 -5.68 -3.19 -16.47
CA SER A 110 -4.92 -4.27 -15.82
C SER A 110 -3.41 -4.04 -15.82
N GLN A 111 -2.86 -3.41 -16.87
CA GLN A 111 -1.44 -3.06 -16.94
C GLN A 111 -1.04 -1.97 -15.95
N CYS A 112 -1.99 -1.20 -15.41
CA CYS A 112 -1.75 -0.13 -14.45
C CYS A 112 -1.87 -0.56 -13.00
N LEU A 113 -2.00 -1.85 -12.71
CA LEU A 113 -1.99 -2.35 -11.33
C LEU A 113 -0.67 -2.03 -10.62
N GLY A 114 -0.76 -1.49 -9.41
CA GLY A 114 0.38 -1.00 -8.63
C GLY A 114 0.86 0.40 -9.04
N THR A 115 0.04 1.11 -9.81
CA THR A 115 0.22 2.54 -10.11
C THR A 115 -0.97 3.32 -9.60
N ILE A 116 -0.82 4.63 -9.48
CA ILE A 116 -1.94 5.52 -9.16
C ILE A 116 -2.73 5.96 -10.41
N GLY A 117 -2.41 5.39 -11.59
CA GLY A 117 -3.07 5.70 -12.86
C GLY A 117 -2.68 7.03 -13.46
N ALA A 118 -3.64 7.71 -14.07
CA ALA A 118 -3.46 8.99 -14.75
C ALA A 118 -4.16 10.13 -14.00
N PRO A 119 -3.69 11.39 -14.18
CA PRO A 119 -4.35 12.56 -13.61
C PRO A 119 -5.82 12.66 -14.04
N LEU A 120 -6.66 13.12 -13.13
CA LEU A 120 -8.05 13.44 -13.46
C LEU A 120 -8.14 14.66 -14.40
N PRO A 121 -9.22 14.77 -15.18
CA PRO A 121 -9.43 15.96 -16.02
C PRO A 121 -9.30 17.27 -15.24
N GLY A 122 -8.52 18.21 -15.76
CA GLY A 122 -8.23 19.48 -15.10
C GLY A 122 -7.11 19.43 -14.06
N THR A 123 -6.50 18.28 -13.86
CA THR A 123 -5.34 18.10 -12.99
C THR A 123 -4.06 17.97 -13.82
N GLU A 124 -3.09 18.83 -13.56
CA GLU A 124 -1.75 18.75 -14.13
C GLU A 124 -0.81 18.13 -13.10
N MET A 125 -0.02 17.16 -13.54
CA MET A 125 0.99 16.53 -12.70
C MET A 125 2.32 16.49 -13.44
N LYS A 126 3.42 16.77 -12.73
CA LYS A 126 4.79 16.64 -13.23
C LYS A 126 5.71 16.12 -12.13
N LEU A 127 6.91 15.73 -12.51
CA LEU A 127 7.97 15.38 -11.56
C LEU A 127 8.96 16.54 -11.49
N SER A 128 9.42 16.84 -10.27
CA SER A 128 10.57 17.71 -10.07
C SER A 128 11.87 16.98 -10.49
N GLU A 129 12.98 17.70 -10.56
CA GLU A 129 14.31 17.09 -10.79
C GLU A 129 14.67 16.04 -9.72
N ALA A 130 14.15 16.19 -8.50
CA ALA A 130 14.34 15.24 -7.40
C ALA A 130 13.36 14.06 -7.45
N GLY A 131 12.47 14.01 -8.45
CA GLY A 131 11.44 12.97 -8.59
C GLY A 131 10.25 13.16 -7.67
N GLU A 132 10.06 14.34 -7.07
CA GLU A 132 8.84 14.65 -6.32
C GLU A 132 7.67 14.91 -7.26
N VAL A 133 6.51 14.38 -6.92
CA VAL A 133 5.26 14.65 -7.64
C VAL A 133 4.79 16.06 -7.31
N LEU A 134 4.66 16.88 -8.34
CA LEU A 134 4.11 18.21 -8.27
C LEU A 134 2.75 18.24 -8.95
N ILE A 135 1.78 18.94 -8.35
CA ILE A 135 0.40 18.96 -8.84
C ILE A 135 -0.13 20.39 -8.92
N ARG A 136 -0.92 20.66 -9.97
CA ARG A 136 -1.69 21.88 -10.13
C ARG A 136 -3.09 21.54 -10.60
N SER A 137 -4.10 22.02 -9.88
CA SER A 137 -5.51 21.82 -10.23
C SER A 137 -6.40 22.87 -9.58
N PRO A 138 -7.62 23.09 -10.08
CA PRO A 138 -8.61 23.93 -9.40
C PRO A 138 -9.04 23.41 -8.03
N GLY A 139 -8.78 22.12 -7.74
CA GLY A 139 -9.09 21.47 -6.47
C GLY A 139 -8.02 21.63 -5.39
N LEU A 140 -6.94 22.38 -5.64
CA LEU A 140 -5.96 22.65 -4.60
C LEU A 140 -6.54 23.53 -3.50
N PHE A 141 -6.13 23.27 -2.26
CA PHE A 141 -6.47 24.12 -1.12
C PHE A 141 -5.88 25.53 -1.30
N THR A 142 -6.46 26.49 -0.60
CA THR A 142 -6.00 27.88 -0.69
C THR A 142 -4.79 28.14 0.20
N GLU A 143 -4.88 27.69 1.47
CA GLU A 143 -3.83 27.95 2.47
C GLU A 143 -3.97 27.02 3.69
N TYR A 144 -2.89 26.83 4.41
CA TYR A 144 -2.92 26.27 5.76
C TYR A 144 -3.38 27.33 6.76
N TYR A 145 -4.41 27.02 7.53
CA TYR A 145 -5.03 27.96 8.45
C TYR A 145 -4.02 28.57 9.42
N LYS A 146 -3.90 29.90 9.38
CA LYS A 146 -2.96 30.69 10.19
C LYS A 146 -1.48 30.31 10.00
N GLN A 147 -1.10 29.76 8.86
CA GLN A 147 0.28 29.39 8.55
C GLN A 147 0.68 29.85 7.14
N PRO A 148 0.76 31.17 6.90
CA PRO A 148 1.04 31.70 5.57
C PRO A 148 2.45 31.36 5.07
N GLU A 149 3.44 31.29 5.97
CA GLU A 149 4.82 30.92 5.64
C GLU A 149 4.90 29.48 5.15
N LEU A 150 4.30 28.53 5.91
CA LEU A 150 4.21 27.14 5.48
C LEU A 150 3.46 26.99 4.15
N THR A 151 2.41 27.81 3.95
CA THR A 151 1.67 27.81 2.68
C THR A 151 2.55 28.26 1.54
N ALA A 152 3.35 29.31 1.73
CA ALA A 152 4.28 29.77 0.70
C ALA A 152 5.36 28.77 0.35
N GLU A 153 5.85 27.98 1.34
CA GLU A 153 6.89 26.98 1.15
C GLU A 153 6.44 25.77 0.30
N VAL A 154 5.13 25.48 0.29
CA VAL A 154 4.62 24.26 -0.40
C VAL A 154 4.16 24.53 -1.83
N PHE A 155 4.27 25.77 -2.33
CA PHE A 155 3.96 26.11 -3.72
C PHE A 155 5.20 26.53 -4.48
N THR A 156 5.32 26.07 -5.72
CA THR A 156 6.33 26.57 -6.65
C THR A 156 5.91 27.94 -7.22
N ALA A 157 6.86 28.67 -7.79
CA ALA A 157 6.59 29.96 -8.41
C ALA A 157 5.60 29.90 -9.59
N ASP A 158 5.49 28.75 -10.27
CA ASP A 158 4.54 28.47 -11.36
C ASP A 158 3.24 27.81 -10.87
N GLY A 159 3.00 27.82 -9.55
CA GLY A 159 1.73 27.45 -8.93
C GLY A 159 1.48 25.94 -8.78
N PHE A 160 2.53 25.12 -8.85
CA PHE A 160 2.41 23.70 -8.49
C PHE A 160 2.59 23.51 -6.99
N PHE A 161 1.83 22.58 -6.44
CA PHE A 161 1.91 22.18 -5.04
C PHE A 161 2.91 21.02 -4.89
N HIS A 162 3.80 21.11 -3.89
CA HIS A 162 4.72 20.09 -3.45
C HIS A 162 3.99 19.04 -2.63
N THR A 163 3.78 17.86 -3.17
CA THR A 163 3.01 16.81 -2.49
C THR A 163 3.78 16.08 -1.40
N GLY A 164 5.10 16.17 -1.41
CA GLY A 164 5.98 15.38 -0.57
C GLY A 164 6.04 13.90 -0.97
N ASP A 165 5.32 13.47 -2.00
CA ASP A 165 5.38 12.11 -2.53
C ASP A 165 6.37 12.05 -3.69
N LYS A 166 7.22 11.02 -3.72
CA LYS A 166 8.07 10.69 -4.87
C LYS A 166 7.35 9.76 -5.82
N GLY A 167 7.60 9.94 -7.10
CA GLY A 167 6.99 9.11 -8.12
C GLY A 167 7.82 8.99 -9.37
N GLU A 168 7.31 8.20 -10.30
CA GLU A 168 7.82 8.05 -11.65
C GLU A 168 6.65 8.02 -12.63
N TRP A 169 6.88 8.54 -13.82
CA TRP A 169 5.95 8.41 -14.93
C TRP A 169 6.33 7.19 -15.77
N GLN A 170 5.37 6.31 -16.01
CA GLN A 170 5.54 5.13 -16.84
C GLN A 170 4.95 5.39 -18.21
N GLU A 171 5.81 5.71 -19.17
CA GLU A 171 5.42 6.15 -20.51
C GLU A 171 4.66 5.07 -21.28
N ASP A 172 5.06 3.81 -21.14
CA ASP A 172 4.48 2.65 -21.85
C ASP A 172 3.02 2.40 -21.48
N ILE A 173 2.63 2.70 -20.24
CA ILE A 173 1.27 2.52 -19.73
C ILE A 173 0.56 3.82 -19.41
N GLN A 174 1.20 4.96 -19.62
CA GLN A 174 0.68 6.30 -19.33
C GLN A 174 0.07 6.39 -17.91
N ALA A 175 0.90 6.14 -16.92
CA ALA A 175 0.50 6.13 -15.51
C ALA A 175 1.62 6.61 -14.59
N PHE A 176 1.24 7.28 -13.50
CA PHE A 176 2.14 7.58 -12.40
C PHE A 176 2.22 6.42 -11.41
N ARG A 177 3.41 6.15 -10.91
CA ARG A 177 3.66 5.26 -9.78
C ARG A 177 4.26 6.07 -8.64
N ILE A 178 3.73 5.92 -7.42
CA ILE A 178 4.37 6.46 -6.22
C ILE A 178 5.47 5.50 -5.79
N THR A 179 6.66 6.05 -5.59
CA THR A 179 7.88 5.32 -5.20
C THR A 179 8.28 5.59 -3.74
N GLY A 180 7.56 6.46 -3.04
CA GLY A 180 7.79 6.74 -1.63
C GLY A 180 7.40 8.15 -1.23
N ARG A 181 7.88 8.57 -0.07
CA ARG A 181 7.79 9.95 0.40
C ARG A 181 9.16 10.60 0.42
N VAL A 182 9.22 11.87 0.08
CA VAL A 182 10.48 12.64 0.12
C VAL A 182 11.10 12.60 1.52
N LYS A 183 10.27 12.76 2.57
CA LYS A 183 10.71 12.75 3.98
C LYS A 183 11.03 11.37 4.53
N ASP A 184 10.49 10.30 3.94
CA ASP A 184 10.68 8.93 4.42
C ASP A 184 11.93 8.27 3.84
N LEU A 185 12.57 8.90 2.85
CA LEU A 185 13.83 8.41 2.32
C LEU A 185 14.92 8.50 3.37
N PHE A 186 15.56 7.40 3.64
CA PHE A 186 16.72 7.41 4.53
C PHE A 186 18.01 7.05 3.77
N LYS A 187 19.12 7.50 4.32
CA LYS A 187 20.44 7.28 3.74
C LYS A 187 21.15 6.16 4.48
N SER A 188 21.53 5.10 3.77
CA SER A 188 22.35 4.02 4.33
C SER A 188 23.77 4.51 4.67
N ALA A 189 24.52 3.75 5.45
CA ALA A 189 25.93 4.03 5.75
C ALA A 189 26.80 4.16 4.48
N LYS A 190 26.38 3.56 3.37
CA LYS A 190 27.04 3.65 2.05
C LYS A 190 26.67 4.92 1.28
N GLY A 191 25.90 5.82 1.88
CA GLY A 191 25.48 7.06 1.26
C GLY A 191 24.38 6.92 0.19
N LYS A 192 23.75 5.75 0.06
CA LYS A 192 22.67 5.49 -0.89
C LYS A 192 21.32 5.72 -0.24
N TYR A 193 20.39 6.34 -0.99
CA TYR A 193 19.03 6.53 -0.54
C TYR A 193 18.22 5.25 -0.71
N VAL A 194 17.41 4.94 0.28
CA VAL A 194 16.47 3.81 0.30
C VAL A 194 15.05 4.35 0.46
N ALA A 195 14.14 3.90 -0.39
CA ALA A 195 12.73 4.19 -0.31
C ALA A 195 12.02 3.03 0.41
N PRO A 196 11.57 3.20 1.67
CA PRO A 196 11.03 2.08 2.46
C PRO A 196 9.68 1.57 1.93
N VAL A 197 8.79 2.44 1.51
CA VAL A 197 7.40 2.10 1.16
C VAL A 197 7.27 1.05 0.04
N PRO A 198 8.04 1.10 -1.07
CA PRO A 198 8.01 0.05 -2.09
C PRO A 198 8.47 -1.31 -1.58
N ILE A 199 9.42 -1.34 -0.64
CA ILE A 199 9.93 -2.57 -0.03
C ILE A 199 8.87 -3.15 0.92
N GLU A 200 8.27 -2.29 1.75
CA GLU A 200 7.14 -2.63 2.64
C GLU A 200 5.97 -3.23 1.86
N GLY A 201 5.62 -2.63 0.72
CA GLY A 201 4.56 -3.13 -0.15
C GLY A 201 4.82 -4.53 -0.72
N LYS A 202 6.10 -4.89 -0.95
CA LYS A 202 6.48 -6.25 -1.37
C LYS A 202 6.40 -7.25 -0.20
N LEU A 203 6.88 -6.86 0.98
CA LEU A 203 6.81 -7.68 2.20
C LEU A 203 5.38 -7.96 2.64
N ALA A 204 4.49 -6.97 2.54
CA ALA A 204 3.07 -7.07 2.87
C ALA A 204 2.30 -8.09 1.99
N GLY A 205 2.93 -8.65 0.95
CA GLY A 205 2.40 -9.79 0.20
C GLY A 205 2.38 -11.11 1.01
N ASN A 206 3.15 -11.21 2.09
CA ASN A 206 3.14 -12.36 2.98
C ASN A 206 1.97 -12.28 3.97
N PRO A 207 1.09 -13.30 4.04
CA PRO A 207 -0.08 -13.28 4.94
C PRO A 207 0.26 -13.31 6.43
N LEU A 208 1.51 -13.63 6.80
CA LEU A 208 2.02 -13.59 8.18
C LEU A 208 2.61 -12.22 8.56
N ILE A 209 2.45 -11.22 7.70
CA ILE A 209 2.84 -9.83 7.99
C ILE A 209 1.57 -8.96 8.02
N GLU A 210 1.16 -8.51 9.20
CA GLU A 210 0.06 -7.56 9.34
C GLU A 210 0.55 -6.12 9.27
N GLN A 211 1.68 -5.82 9.92
CA GLN A 211 2.29 -4.48 9.90
C GLN A 211 3.77 -4.63 9.58
N VAL A 212 4.31 -3.68 8.84
CA VAL A 212 5.73 -3.67 8.45
C VAL A 212 6.26 -2.24 8.41
N CYS A 213 7.49 -2.07 8.87
CA CYS A 213 8.25 -0.84 8.71
C CYS A 213 9.68 -1.19 8.32
N VAL A 214 10.12 -0.65 7.18
CA VAL A 214 11.51 -0.77 6.72
C VAL A 214 12.27 0.46 7.21
N MET A 215 13.38 0.24 7.89
CA MET A 215 14.23 1.27 8.49
C MET A 215 15.71 0.91 8.35
N GLY A 216 16.60 1.81 8.73
CA GLY A 216 18.03 1.53 8.63
C GLY A 216 18.85 2.76 8.28
N ALA A 217 18.43 3.95 8.71
CA ALA A 217 19.21 5.18 8.57
C ALA A 217 20.59 4.99 9.20
N GLY A 218 21.66 5.18 8.41
CA GLY A 218 23.03 4.98 8.86
C GLY A 218 23.48 3.52 9.00
N LEU A 219 22.62 2.52 8.77
CA LEU A 219 23.02 1.11 8.77
C LEU A 219 23.64 0.71 7.41
N ARG A 220 24.43 -0.37 7.42
CA ARG A 220 25.06 -0.91 6.20
C ARG A 220 24.05 -1.42 5.18
N ALA A 221 22.93 -1.97 5.66
CA ALA A 221 21.78 -2.42 4.88
C ALA A 221 20.49 -2.13 5.65
N PRO A 222 19.37 -1.92 4.96
CA PRO A 222 18.08 -1.77 5.61
C PRO A 222 17.66 -3.05 6.35
N VAL A 223 16.73 -2.90 7.28
CA VAL A 223 16.07 -3.97 8.01
C VAL A 223 14.56 -3.77 7.95
N ALA A 224 13.80 -4.83 8.14
CA ALA A 224 12.36 -4.72 8.33
C ALA A 224 11.99 -5.12 9.77
N VAL A 225 11.07 -4.37 10.38
CA VAL A 225 10.38 -4.79 11.60
C VAL A 225 8.95 -5.13 11.21
N VAL A 226 8.48 -6.29 11.63
CA VAL A 226 7.14 -6.79 11.26
C VAL A 226 6.36 -7.21 12.50
N VAL A 227 5.04 -7.00 12.43
CA VAL A 227 4.08 -7.53 13.40
C VAL A 227 3.26 -8.60 12.68
N PRO A 228 3.22 -9.84 13.18
CA PRO A 228 2.34 -10.87 12.67
C PRO A 228 0.87 -10.55 12.96
N PRO A 229 -0.07 -11.06 12.16
CA PRO A 229 -1.48 -10.96 12.49
C PRO A 229 -1.82 -11.79 13.75
N ALA A 230 -2.80 -11.34 14.52
CA ALA A 230 -3.25 -12.07 15.72
C ALA A 230 -3.57 -13.55 15.46
N ALA A 231 -4.04 -13.88 14.25
CA ALA A 231 -4.29 -15.27 13.85
C ALA A 231 -3.01 -16.13 13.69
N ALA A 232 -1.85 -15.51 13.57
CA ALA A 232 -0.57 -16.22 13.50
C ALA A 232 -0.10 -16.75 14.86
N SER A 233 -0.79 -16.41 15.97
CA SER A 233 -0.54 -17.03 17.29
C SER A 233 -0.79 -18.54 17.34
N GLU A 234 -1.52 -19.07 16.36
CA GLU A 234 -1.74 -20.52 16.19
C GLU A 234 -0.59 -21.22 15.43
N GLU A 235 0.28 -20.45 14.77
CA GLU A 235 1.44 -20.96 14.03
C GLU A 235 2.65 -21.14 14.95
N SER A 236 3.51 -22.12 14.64
CA SER A 236 4.77 -22.24 15.37
C SER A 236 5.73 -21.10 14.98
N ARG A 237 6.62 -20.75 15.89
CA ARG A 237 7.65 -19.74 15.64
C ARG A 237 8.51 -20.10 14.43
N GLU A 238 8.88 -21.39 14.30
CA GLU A 238 9.67 -21.90 13.18
C GLU A 238 8.93 -21.73 11.83
N ALA A 239 7.59 -21.91 11.82
CA ALA A 239 6.78 -21.71 10.61
C ALA A 239 6.74 -20.25 10.18
N ILE A 240 6.61 -19.31 11.14
CA ILE A 240 6.65 -17.88 10.88
C ILE A 240 8.05 -17.51 10.35
N ASP A 241 9.11 -17.89 11.02
CA ASP A 241 10.48 -17.56 10.65
C ASP A 241 10.83 -18.11 9.25
N SER A 242 10.48 -19.36 8.95
CA SER A 242 10.68 -19.98 7.63
C SER A 242 9.93 -19.24 6.51
N SER A 243 8.70 -18.81 6.79
CA SER A 243 7.89 -18.04 5.83
C SER A 243 8.52 -16.67 5.57
N LEU A 244 8.96 -15.98 6.62
CA LEU A 244 9.61 -14.67 6.52
C LEU A 244 10.96 -14.74 5.80
N GLU A 245 11.78 -15.79 6.06
CA GLU A 245 13.03 -16.01 5.35
C GLU A 245 12.82 -16.22 3.84
N THR A 246 11.79 -16.97 3.49
CA THR A 246 11.41 -17.19 2.08
C THR A 246 11.01 -15.86 1.44
N THR A 247 10.15 -15.09 2.09
CA THR A 247 9.72 -13.78 1.61
C THR A 247 10.89 -12.81 1.51
N LEU A 248 11.77 -12.78 2.50
CA LEU A 248 12.97 -11.94 2.48
C LEU A 248 13.86 -12.25 1.26
N ARG A 249 14.07 -13.53 0.96
CA ARG A 249 14.85 -13.99 -0.19
C ARG A 249 14.21 -13.56 -1.52
N GLU A 250 12.90 -13.75 -1.65
CA GLU A 250 12.14 -13.37 -2.85
C GLU A 250 12.14 -11.86 -3.06
N VAL A 251 11.87 -11.08 -2.00
CA VAL A 251 11.87 -9.61 -2.06
C VAL A 251 13.27 -9.09 -2.38
N ASN A 252 14.31 -9.60 -1.73
CA ASN A 252 15.70 -9.20 -2.01
C ASN A 252 16.14 -9.52 -3.45
N GLY A 253 15.57 -10.55 -4.07
CA GLY A 253 15.78 -10.86 -5.48
C GLY A 253 15.22 -9.81 -6.45
N MET A 254 14.28 -8.99 -6.00
CA MET A 254 13.63 -7.92 -6.78
C MET A 254 14.19 -6.52 -6.47
N LEU A 255 15.12 -6.41 -5.52
CA LEU A 255 15.66 -5.14 -5.03
C LEU A 255 17.09 -4.89 -5.55
N GLU A 256 17.40 -3.62 -5.73
CA GLU A 256 18.79 -3.21 -5.97
C GLU A 256 19.67 -3.54 -4.77
N SER A 257 20.96 -3.68 -5.00
CA SER A 257 21.91 -4.16 -3.98
C SER A 257 21.92 -3.32 -2.69
N HIS A 258 21.66 -2.02 -2.80
CA HIS A 258 21.64 -1.10 -1.66
C HIS A 258 20.30 -1.07 -0.91
N GLU A 259 19.24 -1.58 -1.51
CA GLU A 259 17.89 -1.69 -0.93
C GLU A 259 17.64 -3.02 -0.24
N ARG A 260 18.51 -4.02 -0.48
CA ARG A 260 18.35 -5.37 0.07
C ARG A 260 18.38 -5.35 1.58
N LEU A 261 17.36 -5.96 2.15
CA LEU A 261 17.22 -6.10 3.60
C LEU A 261 18.22 -7.12 4.13
N SER A 262 18.89 -6.80 5.24
CA SER A 262 19.76 -7.74 5.93
C SER A 262 18.98 -8.76 6.75
N THR A 263 17.87 -8.33 7.36
CA THR A 263 17.05 -9.19 8.23
C THR A 263 15.63 -8.66 8.37
N VAL A 264 14.75 -9.51 8.92
CA VAL A 264 13.39 -9.17 9.35
C VAL A 264 13.29 -9.49 10.84
N PHE A 265 12.98 -8.47 11.64
CA PHE A 265 12.70 -8.61 13.06
C PHE A 265 11.20 -8.79 13.28
N VAL A 266 10.83 -9.82 14.00
CA VAL A 266 9.43 -10.06 14.39
C VAL A 266 9.21 -9.50 15.79
N VAL A 267 8.23 -8.61 15.94
CA VAL A 267 7.80 -8.06 17.22
C VAL A 267 6.35 -8.48 17.50
N GLU A 268 6.03 -8.77 18.76
CA GLU A 268 4.73 -9.32 19.15
C GLU A 268 3.70 -8.22 19.40
N ASP A 269 4.14 -7.08 19.92
CA ASP A 269 3.26 -5.96 20.25
C ASP A 269 2.75 -5.26 18.98
N PRO A 270 1.43 -5.23 18.72
CA PRO A 270 0.88 -4.54 17.57
C PRO A 270 1.08 -3.03 17.70
N TRP A 271 1.26 -2.37 16.56
CA TRP A 271 1.28 -0.92 16.52
C TRP A 271 -0.15 -0.40 16.50
N THR A 272 -0.45 0.53 17.38
CA THR A 272 -1.79 1.08 17.56
C THR A 272 -1.78 2.61 17.67
N ILE A 273 -2.97 3.20 17.67
CA ILE A 273 -3.13 4.64 17.93
C ILE A 273 -2.82 4.92 19.40
N GLU A 274 -3.25 4.03 20.30
CA GLU A 274 -3.12 4.15 21.74
C GLU A 274 -1.67 4.15 22.20
N ASN A 275 -0.82 3.30 21.58
CA ASN A 275 0.62 3.28 21.89
C ASN A 275 1.44 4.32 21.13
N GLY A 276 0.76 5.17 20.34
CA GLY A 276 1.36 6.29 19.65
C GLY A 276 2.12 5.94 18.36
N LEU A 277 2.13 4.69 17.93
CA LEU A 277 2.88 4.21 16.76
C LEU A 277 2.09 4.35 15.45
N LEU A 278 0.76 4.55 15.54
CA LEU A 278 -0.08 4.86 14.40
C LEU A 278 -0.70 6.26 14.51
N THR A 279 -1.02 6.85 13.37
CA THR A 279 -1.88 8.03 13.29
C THR A 279 -3.34 7.63 13.49
N PRO A 280 -4.27 8.58 13.76
CA PRO A 280 -5.72 8.31 13.78
C PRO A 280 -6.25 7.67 12.48
N THR A 281 -5.56 7.84 11.36
CA THR A 281 -5.88 7.22 10.08
C THR A 281 -5.15 5.89 9.85
N MET A 282 -4.61 5.28 10.91
CA MET A 282 -3.93 3.98 10.89
C MET A 282 -2.64 3.93 10.05
N LYS A 283 -2.02 5.07 9.78
CA LYS A 283 -0.69 5.14 9.13
C LYS A 283 0.41 5.05 10.18
N ILE A 284 1.49 4.34 9.85
CA ILE A 284 2.66 4.24 10.73
C ILE A 284 3.32 5.60 10.95
N LYS A 285 3.74 5.85 12.19
CA LYS A 285 4.60 6.99 12.54
C LYS A 285 6.04 6.50 12.53
N ARG A 286 6.70 6.64 11.39
CA ARG A 286 8.04 6.09 11.16
C ARG A 286 9.06 6.52 12.20
N ASP A 287 9.12 7.83 12.50
CA ASP A 287 10.05 8.36 13.50
C ASP A 287 9.87 7.72 14.88
N GLN A 288 8.62 7.43 15.27
CA GLN A 288 8.32 6.77 16.56
C GLN A 288 8.74 5.30 16.56
N LEU A 289 8.56 4.62 15.43
CA LEU A 289 9.00 3.23 15.27
C LEU A 289 10.53 3.12 15.25
N GLU A 290 11.21 4.01 14.54
CA GLU A 290 12.68 4.08 14.54
C GLU A 290 13.22 4.31 15.95
N ALA A 291 12.66 5.27 16.68
CA ALA A 291 13.06 5.53 18.07
C ALA A 291 12.79 4.32 18.99
N ARG A 292 11.64 3.63 18.83
CA ARG A 292 11.28 2.47 19.65
C ARG A 292 12.20 1.27 19.41
N TYR A 293 12.61 1.04 18.17
CA TYR A 293 13.35 -0.16 17.77
C TYR A 293 14.84 0.09 17.48
N ASP A 294 15.36 1.30 17.78
CA ASP A 294 16.76 1.66 17.48
C ASP A 294 17.76 0.65 18.10
N GLU A 295 17.57 0.27 19.37
CA GLU A 295 18.43 -0.72 20.03
C GLU A 295 18.33 -2.12 19.36
N LEU A 296 17.14 -2.54 18.95
CA LEU A 296 16.91 -3.83 18.30
C LEU A 296 17.59 -3.91 16.94
N ILE A 297 17.51 -2.86 16.14
CA ILE A 297 18.02 -2.86 14.77
C ILE A 297 19.52 -2.61 14.67
N ARG A 298 20.17 -2.15 15.74
CA ARG A 298 21.63 -1.90 15.79
C ARG A 298 22.43 -3.04 16.42
N GLN A 299 21.76 -4.07 16.92
CA GLN A 299 22.40 -5.32 17.38
C GLN A 299 22.92 -6.14 16.20
#